data_27250e2137d41ec68eea065afdcf3856
#
_entry.id   27250e2137d41ec68eea065afdcf3856
#
_cell.length_a   1.000
_cell.length_b   1.000
_cell.length_c   1.000
_cell.angle_alpha   90.00
_cell.angle_beta   90.00
_cell.angle_gamma   90.00
#
_symmetry.space_group_name_H-M   'P 1'
#
loop_
_entity.id
_entity.type
_entity.pdbx_description
1 polymer ?
#
loop_
_entity_poly.entity_id
_entity_poly.type
_entity_poly.pdbx_seq_one_letter_code
_entity_poly.pdbx_strand_id
1 'polypeptide(L)'
;KKTRYGLSEARVYNSHQAMLDAGINVDVVDVCTPPYVHADISIDALHAGKHVLCEKPMAASLAECDAMIAAQKASGKMLSVIAQNRFTDAFWRLKAAVDSGLAGKICHAQVDSFWWRGHCYYDLWWRGTWQKEGGGCTLNHAVHHIDAIQWMLGFPSEVVAMMSNVAHDNAEVED
;
A
#
# COMPACT_ATOMS: atom_id res chain seq x y z
N LYS A 1 -23.01 -2.04 -9.38
CA LYS A 1 -22.48 -1.06 -8.37
C LYS A 1 -23.11 0.31 -8.51
N LYS A 2 -23.23 0.93 -9.72
CA LYS A 2 -23.84 2.26 -9.92
C LYS A 2 -25.17 2.41 -9.19
N THR A 3 -26.11 1.49 -9.44
CA THR A 3 -27.47 1.51 -8.86
C THR A 3 -27.44 1.37 -7.33
N ARG A 4 -26.57 0.50 -6.80
CA ARG A 4 -26.47 0.25 -5.35
C ARG A 4 -26.05 1.47 -4.54
N TYR A 5 -25.23 2.35 -5.12
CA TYR A 5 -24.67 3.52 -4.45
C TYR A 5 -25.22 4.85 -4.96
N GLY A 6 -26.29 4.82 -5.79
CA GLY A 6 -26.88 6.04 -6.36
C GLY A 6 -25.97 6.84 -7.29
N LEU A 7 -24.98 6.18 -7.91
CA LEU A 7 -23.97 6.80 -8.76
C LEU A 7 -24.45 6.86 -10.22
N SER A 8 -25.58 7.52 -10.48
CA SER A 8 -26.16 7.61 -11.84
C SER A 8 -25.19 8.22 -12.84
N GLU A 9 -24.46 9.24 -12.44
CA GLU A 9 -23.51 9.99 -13.28
C GLU A 9 -22.14 9.31 -13.43
N ALA A 10 -21.88 8.21 -12.70
CA ALA A 10 -20.60 7.53 -12.78
C ALA A 10 -20.38 6.91 -14.17
N ARG A 11 -19.23 7.17 -14.75
CA ARG A 11 -18.76 6.53 -16.01
C ARG A 11 -17.95 5.29 -15.70
N VAL A 12 -17.95 4.34 -16.63
CA VAL A 12 -17.17 3.09 -16.52
C VAL A 12 -16.32 2.96 -17.77
N TYR A 13 -15.05 2.66 -17.59
CA TYR A 13 -14.05 2.49 -18.64
C TYR A 13 -13.43 1.10 -18.53
N ASN A 14 -12.91 0.58 -19.65
CA ASN A 14 -12.27 -0.73 -19.70
C ASN A 14 -10.81 -0.71 -19.20
N SER A 15 -10.21 0.47 -19.09
CA SER A 15 -8.85 0.65 -18.58
C SER A 15 -8.70 2.06 -17.97
N HIS A 16 -7.65 2.24 -17.16
CA HIS A 16 -7.28 3.55 -16.63
C HIS A 16 -6.88 4.50 -17.78
N GLN A 17 -6.17 4.00 -18.80
CA GLN A 17 -5.79 4.82 -19.96
C GLN A 17 -7.01 5.35 -20.70
N ALA A 18 -7.99 4.50 -20.99
CA ALA A 18 -9.24 4.95 -21.62
C ALA A 18 -10.01 5.97 -20.77
N MET A 19 -9.90 5.88 -19.45
CA MET A 19 -10.46 6.85 -18.53
C MET A 19 -9.72 8.20 -18.65
N LEU A 20 -8.40 8.20 -18.65
CA LEU A 20 -7.58 9.41 -18.76
C LEU A 20 -7.76 10.08 -20.12
N ASP A 21 -7.75 9.30 -21.22
CA ASP A 21 -7.91 9.78 -22.60
C ASP A 21 -9.30 10.39 -22.86
N ALA A 22 -10.30 9.99 -22.10
CA ALA A 22 -11.65 10.56 -22.20
C ALA A 22 -11.74 12.00 -21.65
N GLY A 23 -10.65 12.58 -21.15
CA GLY A 23 -10.59 13.95 -20.66
C GLY A 23 -11.55 14.24 -19.51
N ILE A 24 -11.79 13.24 -18.66
CA ILE A 24 -12.70 13.40 -17.52
C ILE A 24 -12.19 14.46 -16.54
N ASN A 25 -13.11 15.27 -16.05
CA ASN A 25 -12.79 16.29 -15.04
C ASN A 25 -12.80 15.65 -13.64
N VAL A 26 -11.65 15.06 -13.27
CA VAL A 26 -11.38 14.55 -11.92
C VAL A 26 -10.06 15.10 -11.44
N ASP A 27 -9.95 15.35 -10.15
CA ASP A 27 -8.74 15.89 -9.51
C ASP A 27 -7.86 14.79 -8.95
N VAL A 28 -8.46 13.67 -8.53
CA VAL A 28 -7.80 12.56 -7.83
C VAL A 28 -8.15 11.25 -8.50
N VAL A 29 -7.15 10.39 -8.66
CA VAL A 29 -7.31 8.97 -9.04
C VAL A 29 -7.01 8.12 -7.81
N ASP A 30 -7.99 7.31 -7.42
CA ASP A 30 -7.86 6.33 -6.34
C ASP A 30 -7.52 4.95 -6.92
N VAL A 31 -6.32 4.45 -6.62
CA VAL A 31 -5.76 3.22 -7.18
C VAL A 31 -5.96 2.06 -6.20
N CYS A 32 -7.05 1.33 -6.39
CA CYS A 32 -7.45 0.18 -5.57
C CYS A 32 -7.32 -1.13 -6.34
N THR A 33 -6.16 -1.37 -6.92
CA THR A 33 -5.85 -2.53 -7.77
C THR A 33 -4.87 -3.48 -7.07
N PRO A 34 -4.51 -4.63 -7.66
CA PRO A 34 -3.38 -5.41 -7.19
C PRO A 34 -2.04 -4.68 -7.35
N PRO A 35 -1.03 -4.97 -6.49
CA PRO A 35 0.22 -4.19 -6.42
C PRO A 35 1.00 -4.06 -7.73
N TYR A 36 1.01 -5.10 -8.57
CA TYR A 36 1.78 -5.13 -9.82
C TYR A 36 1.36 -4.11 -10.89
N VAL A 37 0.23 -3.42 -10.70
CA VAL A 37 -0.22 -2.34 -11.60
C VAL A 37 -0.31 -0.98 -10.91
N HIS A 38 0.05 -0.90 -9.63
CA HIS A 38 0.02 0.37 -8.89
C HIS A 38 0.91 1.43 -9.53
N ALA A 39 2.13 1.05 -9.90
CA ALA A 39 3.10 1.98 -10.48
C ALA A 39 2.62 2.54 -11.81
N ASP A 40 2.23 1.69 -12.76
CA ASP A 40 1.79 2.11 -14.08
C ASP A 40 0.60 3.07 -14.00
N ILE A 41 -0.44 2.67 -13.26
CA ILE A 41 -1.66 3.50 -13.12
C ILE A 41 -1.36 4.84 -12.44
N SER A 42 -0.54 4.82 -11.38
CA SER A 42 -0.19 6.02 -10.63
C SER A 42 0.66 6.98 -11.46
N ILE A 43 1.65 6.49 -12.19
CA ILE A 43 2.53 7.28 -13.05
C ILE A 43 1.72 7.92 -14.18
N ASP A 44 0.86 7.16 -14.85
CA ASP A 44 0.01 7.68 -15.92
C ASP A 44 -0.95 8.77 -15.41
N ALA A 45 -1.55 8.56 -14.24
CA ALA A 45 -2.42 9.55 -13.62
C ALA A 45 -1.68 10.84 -13.23
N LEU A 46 -0.46 10.72 -12.66
CA LEU A 46 0.39 11.87 -12.34
C LEU A 46 0.77 12.66 -13.58
N HIS A 47 1.19 11.98 -14.66
CA HIS A 47 1.51 12.61 -15.95
C HIS A 47 0.29 13.27 -16.60
N ALA A 48 -0.91 12.72 -16.39
CA ALA A 48 -2.17 13.34 -16.80
C ALA A 48 -2.60 14.50 -15.89
N GLY A 49 -1.74 14.93 -14.97
CA GLY A 49 -1.99 16.06 -14.08
C GLY A 49 -2.99 15.79 -12.96
N LYS A 50 -3.18 14.54 -12.56
CA LYS A 50 -4.07 14.14 -11.48
C LYS A 50 -3.29 13.88 -10.20
N HIS A 51 -3.90 14.12 -9.04
CA HIS A 51 -3.41 13.61 -7.77
C HIS A 51 -3.70 12.10 -7.68
N VAL A 52 -2.89 11.38 -6.91
CA VAL A 52 -3.04 9.92 -6.76
C VAL A 52 -3.14 9.57 -5.28
N LEU A 53 -4.14 8.76 -4.97
CA LEU A 53 -4.24 7.99 -3.74
C LEU A 53 -4.06 6.52 -4.10
N CYS A 54 -3.01 5.89 -3.57
CA CYS A 54 -2.65 4.52 -3.93
C CYS A 54 -2.80 3.58 -2.74
N GLU A 55 -3.45 2.44 -2.95
CA GLU A 55 -3.48 1.37 -1.95
C GLU A 55 -2.07 0.85 -1.63
N LYS A 56 -1.96 0.27 -0.46
CA LYS A 56 -0.74 -0.41 0.00
C LYS A 56 -0.64 -1.85 -0.58
N PRO A 57 0.57 -2.37 -0.76
CA PRO A 57 1.87 -1.68 -0.73
C PRO A 57 1.99 -0.68 -1.89
N MET A 58 2.88 0.29 -1.79
CA MET A 58 3.07 1.32 -2.81
C MET A 58 3.25 0.75 -4.21
N ALA A 59 4.11 -0.28 -4.32
CA ALA A 59 4.35 -1.04 -5.54
C ALA A 59 4.89 -2.44 -5.20
N ALA A 60 5.13 -3.28 -6.21
CA ALA A 60 5.70 -4.61 -6.03
C ALA A 60 7.24 -4.60 -5.94
N SER A 61 7.90 -3.49 -6.26
CA SER A 61 9.36 -3.36 -6.20
C SER A 61 9.82 -1.96 -5.82
N LEU A 62 11.06 -1.84 -5.31
CA LEU A 62 11.67 -0.54 -5.00
C LEU A 62 11.86 0.32 -6.27
N ALA A 63 12.21 -0.29 -7.40
CA ALA A 63 12.38 0.43 -8.66
C ALA A 63 11.07 1.10 -9.11
N GLU A 64 9.96 0.41 -8.94
CA GLU A 64 8.63 0.97 -9.21
C GLU A 64 8.28 2.10 -8.23
N CYS A 65 8.60 1.95 -6.95
CA CYS A 65 8.42 3.02 -5.97
C CYS A 65 9.21 4.28 -6.35
N ASP A 66 10.47 4.12 -6.75
CA ASP A 66 11.33 5.22 -7.19
C ASP A 66 10.77 5.90 -8.44
N ALA A 67 10.24 5.13 -9.41
CA ALA A 67 9.59 5.67 -10.59
C ALA A 67 8.33 6.48 -10.25
N MET A 68 7.50 5.99 -9.35
CA MET A 68 6.31 6.72 -8.86
C MET A 68 6.70 8.03 -8.18
N ILE A 69 7.74 8.02 -7.34
CA ILE A 69 8.26 9.23 -6.66
C ILE A 69 8.83 10.22 -7.68
N ALA A 70 9.53 9.74 -8.70
CA ALA A 70 10.05 10.58 -9.78
C ALA A 70 8.92 11.25 -10.58
N ALA A 71 7.88 10.48 -10.94
CA ALA A 71 6.69 11.01 -11.62
C ALA A 71 5.94 12.03 -10.76
N GLN A 72 5.81 11.79 -9.47
CA GLN A 72 5.23 12.73 -8.50
C GLN A 72 5.98 14.06 -8.50
N LYS A 73 7.32 14.02 -8.43
CA LYS A 73 8.16 15.22 -8.46
C LYS A 73 8.04 15.96 -9.79
N ALA A 74 8.04 15.24 -10.90
CA ALA A 74 7.96 15.82 -12.24
C ALA A 74 6.61 16.48 -12.52
N SER A 75 5.52 15.87 -12.09
CA SER A 75 4.16 16.39 -12.30
C SER A 75 3.76 17.52 -11.37
N GLY A 76 4.42 17.67 -10.22
CA GLY A 76 4.02 18.59 -9.15
C GLY A 76 2.68 18.21 -8.48
N LYS A 77 2.17 17.00 -8.73
CA LYS A 77 0.94 16.49 -8.14
C LYS A 77 1.25 15.69 -6.87
N MET A 78 0.23 15.45 -6.06
CA MET A 78 0.37 14.64 -4.85
C MET A 78 0.23 13.16 -5.18
N LEU A 79 1.14 12.36 -4.62
CA LEU A 79 1.04 10.91 -4.51
C LEU A 79 0.96 10.58 -3.02
N SER A 80 -0.12 9.93 -2.61
CA SER A 80 -0.31 9.45 -1.24
C SER A 80 -0.53 7.95 -1.25
N VAL A 81 0.20 7.24 -0.39
CA VAL A 81 0.02 5.80 -0.19
C VAL A 81 -0.77 5.59 1.09
N ILE A 82 -1.73 4.66 1.06
CA ILE A 82 -2.61 4.40 2.20
C ILE A 82 -1.85 3.71 3.32
N ALA A 83 -1.89 4.33 4.50
CA ALA A 83 -1.42 3.80 5.78
C ALA A 83 -2.55 3.97 6.81
N GLN A 84 -3.64 3.23 6.63
CA GLN A 84 -4.91 3.46 7.33
C GLN A 84 -4.81 3.38 8.86
N ASN A 85 -3.89 2.58 9.39
CA ASN A 85 -3.71 2.46 10.84
C ASN A 85 -3.32 3.79 11.48
N ARG A 86 -2.59 4.65 10.78
CA ARG A 86 -2.22 6.00 11.25
C ARG A 86 -3.44 6.89 11.52
N PHE A 87 -4.61 6.55 10.98
CA PHE A 87 -5.86 7.33 11.12
C PHE A 87 -6.82 6.75 12.15
N THR A 88 -6.40 5.77 12.94
CA THR A 88 -7.20 5.23 14.05
C THR A 88 -6.90 5.95 15.36
N ASP A 89 -7.92 6.14 16.19
CA ASP A 89 -7.79 6.80 17.49
C ASP A 89 -6.73 6.15 18.39
N ALA A 90 -6.66 4.81 18.37
CA ALA A 90 -5.72 4.06 19.19
C ALA A 90 -4.26 4.39 18.83
N PHE A 91 -3.94 4.38 17.53
CA PHE A 91 -2.60 4.71 17.05
C PHE A 91 -2.24 6.19 17.27
N TRP A 92 -3.20 7.11 17.09
CA TRP A 92 -3.00 8.52 17.40
C TRP A 92 -2.69 8.77 18.87
N ARG A 93 -3.43 8.14 19.78
CA ARG A 93 -3.16 8.25 21.22
C ARG A 93 -1.80 7.68 21.60
N LEU A 94 -1.43 6.54 21.03
CA LEU A 94 -0.12 5.94 21.26
C LEU A 94 0.99 6.85 20.74
N LYS A 95 0.85 7.38 19.51
CA LYS A 95 1.80 8.34 18.93
C LYS A 95 1.95 9.59 19.81
N ALA A 96 0.85 10.16 20.26
CA ALA A 96 0.87 11.33 21.16
C ALA A 96 1.58 11.02 22.47
N ALA A 97 1.39 9.83 23.05
CA ALA A 97 2.09 9.42 24.28
C ALA A 97 3.60 9.28 24.06
N VAL A 98 4.02 8.73 22.92
CA VAL A 98 5.44 8.63 22.55
C VAL A 98 6.04 10.02 22.33
N ASP A 99 5.39 10.87 21.52
CA ASP A 99 5.89 12.20 21.17
C ASP A 99 5.95 13.18 22.34
N SER A 100 5.02 13.04 23.28
CA SER A 100 5.03 13.86 24.50
C SER A 100 6.13 13.52 25.49
N GLY A 101 6.86 12.43 25.26
CA GLY A 101 7.86 11.91 26.18
C GLY A 101 7.28 11.24 27.45
N LEU A 102 5.96 11.07 27.51
CA LEU A 102 5.29 10.42 28.65
C LEU A 102 5.81 9.01 28.91
N ALA A 103 6.15 8.27 27.85
CA ALA A 103 6.73 6.94 27.96
C ALA A 103 8.23 6.92 28.30
N GLY A 104 8.87 8.10 28.38
CA GLY A 104 10.32 8.21 28.53
C GLY A 104 11.08 7.68 27.31
N LYS A 105 12.32 7.21 27.55
CA LYS A 105 13.11 6.59 26.48
C LYS A 105 12.57 5.20 26.14
N ILE A 106 12.13 5.01 24.91
CA ILE A 106 11.73 3.70 24.41
C ILE A 106 12.98 2.83 24.20
N CYS A 107 13.09 1.75 24.94
CA CYS A 107 14.23 0.83 24.90
C CYS A 107 13.94 -0.44 24.10
N HIS A 108 12.68 -0.81 23.96
CA HIS A 108 12.24 -2.01 23.26
C HIS A 108 10.83 -1.81 22.70
N ALA A 109 10.59 -2.37 21.54
CA ALA A 109 9.25 -2.50 20.98
C ALA A 109 9.09 -3.90 20.34
N GLN A 110 7.94 -4.51 20.54
CA GLN A 110 7.57 -5.77 19.94
C GLN A 110 6.24 -5.61 19.22
N VAL A 111 6.17 -6.18 18.02
CA VAL A 111 4.93 -6.23 17.23
C VAL A 111 4.77 -7.63 16.65
N ASP A 112 3.63 -8.21 16.93
CA ASP A 112 3.25 -9.52 16.41
C ASP A 112 2.12 -9.34 15.38
N SER A 113 2.28 -9.97 14.21
CA SER A 113 1.33 -9.89 13.10
C SER A 113 0.88 -11.31 12.73
N PHE A 114 -0.16 -11.79 13.39
CA PHE A 114 -0.71 -13.13 13.19
C PHE A 114 -2.06 -13.05 12.50
N TRP A 115 -2.06 -13.18 11.18
CA TRP A 115 -3.26 -13.18 10.36
C TRP A 115 -3.32 -14.43 9.50
N TRP A 116 -4.04 -15.41 9.96
CA TRP A 116 -4.23 -16.63 9.19
C TRP A 116 -4.86 -16.36 7.82
N ARG A 117 -4.30 -16.99 6.79
CA ARG A 117 -4.87 -17.10 5.46
C ARG A 117 -4.95 -18.57 5.08
N GLY A 118 -6.10 -19.03 4.61
CA GLY A 118 -6.22 -20.38 4.08
C GLY A 118 -5.74 -20.45 2.63
N HIS A 119 -5.56 -21.68 2.11
CA HIS A 119 -5.14 -21.93 0.72
C HIS A 119 -5.94 -21.11 -0.30
N CYS A 120 -7.26 -21.00 -0.13
CA CYS A 120 -8.13 -20.26 -1.04
C CYS A 120 -7.77 -18.76 -1.18
N TYR A 121 -7.01 -18.18 -0.25
CA TYR A 121 -6.50 -16.83 -0.37
C TYR A 121 -5.44 -16.72 -1.47
N TYR A 122 -4.63 -17.77 -1.62
CA TYR A 122 -3.55 -17.85 -2.61
C TYR A 122 -3.98 -18.49 -3.94
N ASP A 123 -5.24 -18.93 -4.07
CA ASP A 123 -5.79 -19.43 -5.35
C ASP A 123 -5.99 -18.34 -6.41
N LEU A 124 -5.90 -17.08 -6.03
CA LEU A 124 -5.96 -15.97 -6.96
C LEU A 124 -4.64 -15.90 -7.75
N TRP A 125 -4.73 -15.92 -9.05
CA TRP A 125 -3.63 -16.02 -10.01
C TRP A 125 -2.46 -15.02 -9.84
N TRP A 126 -2.64 -13.97 -9.08
CA TRP A 126 -1.63 -12.95 -8.80
C TRP A 126 -1.07 -13.03 -7.37
N ARG A 127 -1.79 -13.66 -6.45
CA ARG A 127 -1.36 -13.78 -5.06
C ARG A 127 -0.27 -14.82 -4.87
N GLY A 128 0.52 -14.63 -3.82
CA GLY A 128 1.57 -15.56 -3.45
C GLY A 128 2.72 -15.64 -4.44
N THR A 129 2.84 -14.70 -5.39
CA THR A 129 3.90 -14.71 -6.40
C THR A 129 4.84 -13.52 -6.24
N TRP A 130 6.14 -13.75 -6.33
CA TRP A 130 7.14 -12.67 -6.29
C TRP A 130 6.90 -11.62 -7.37
N GLN A 131 6.58 -12.08 -8.58
CA GLN A 131 6.42 -11.21 -9.74
C GLN A 131 5.27 -10.21 -9.60
N LYS A 132 4.15 -10.62 -9.00
CA LYS A 132 2.92 -9.80 -9.01
C LYS A 132 2.61 -9.16 -7.66
N GLU A 133 2.96 -9.83 -6.59
CA GLU A 133 2.70 -9.34 -5.25
C GLU A 133 3.93 -8.67 -4.63
N GLY A 134 5.15 -9.02 -5.10
CA GLY A 134 6.40 -8.43 -4.64
C GLY A 134 6.93 -9.01 -3.33
N GLY A 135 6.14 -9.79 -2.62
CA GLY A 135 6.43 -10.42 -1.32
C GLY A 135 5.18 -11.03 -0.72
N GLY A 136 5.34 -11.71 0.38
CA GLY A 136 4.27 -12.42 1.09
C GLY A 136 3.66 -11.62 2.24
N CYS A 137 3.55 -12.29 3.37
CA CYS A 137 2.90 -11.72 4.55
C CYS A 137 3.61 -10.46 5.07
N THR A 138 4.91 -10.34 4.91
CA THR A 138 5.68 -9.17 5.34
C THR A 138 5.24 -7.91 4.57
N LEU A 139 5.20 -7.99 3.24
CA LEU A 139 4.85 -6.86 2.38
C LEU A 139 3.35 -6.57 2.37
N ASN A 140 2.51 -7.59 2.42
CA ASN A 140 1.07 -7.44 2.22
C ASN A 140 0.24 -7.31 3.51
N HIS A 141 0.75 -7.84 4.63
CA HIS A 141 0.06 -7.80 5.93
C HIS A 141 0.84 -7.05 6.99
N ALA A 142 2.08 -7.47 7.27
CA ALA A 142 2.91 -6.84 8.30
C ALA A 142 3.35 -5.42 7.94
N VAL A 143 3.22 -5.00 6.68
CA VAL A 143 3.46 -3.62 6.24
C VAL A 143 2.75 -2.59 7.11
N HIS A 144 1.55 -2.88 7.59
CA HIS A 144 0.81 -1.99 8.49
C HIS A 144 1.48 -1.80 9.85
N HIS A 145 2.09 -2.85 10.36
CA HIS A 145 2.80 -2.85 11.64
C HIS A 145 4.20 -2.27 11.50
N ILE A 146 4.89 -2.57 10.40
CA ILE A 146 6.19 -1.98 10.06
C ILE A 146 6.03 -0.46 9.90
N ASP A 147 5.02 -0.01 9.17
CA ASP A 147 4.68 1.39 9.03
C ASP A 147 4.42 2.06 10.39
N ALA A 148 3.65 1.42 11.25
CA ALA A 148 3.32 1.93 12.57
C ALA A 148 4.56 2.09 13.48
N ILE A 149 5.47 1.10 13.49
CA ILE A 149 6.73 1.20 14.24
C ILE A 149 7.59 2.35 13.71
N GLN A 150 7.76 2.44 12.39
CA GLN A 150 8.54 3.51 11.77
C GLN A 150 7.95 4.89 12.06
N TRP A 151 6.62 5.01 12.03
CA TRP A 151 5.93 6.26 12.37
C TRP A 151 6.14 6.67 13.82
N MET A 152 6.17 5.70 14.75
CA MET A 152 6.30 5.97 16.18
C MET A 152 7.75 6.18 16.62
N LEU A 153 8.68 5.38 16.11
CA LEU A 153 10.05 5.29 16.62
C LEU A 153 11.12 5.75 15.62
N GLY A 154 10.75 6.04 14.38
CA GLY A 154 11.68 6.36 13.30
C GLY A 154 12.22 5.14 12.58
N PHE A 155 13.12 5.37 11.61
CA PHE A 155 13.72 4.31 10.81
C PHE A 155 14.77 3.53 11.62
N PRO A 156 14.83 2.19 11.45
CA PRO A 156 15.89 1.39 12.06
C PRO A 156 17.24 1.68 11.42
N SER A 157 18.32 1.59 12.20
CA SER A 157 19.70 1.68 11.70
C SER A 157 20.16 0.36 11.08
N GLU A 158 19.63 -0.75 11.56
CA GLU A 158 19.97 -2.10 11.10
C GLU A 158 18.72 -2.97 11.07
N VAL A 159 18.67 -3.90 10.12
CA VAL A 159 17.59 -4.89 9.98
C VAL A 159 18.20 -6.25 9.75
N VAL A 160 17.70 -7.25 10.48
CA VAL A 160 17.96 -8.67 10.24
C VAL A 160 16.63 -9.35 10.03
N ALA A 161 16.50 -10.14 9.00
CA ALA A 161 15.27 -10.85 8.67
C ALA A 161 15.54 -12.33 8.41
N MET A 162 14.59 -13.15 8.81
CA MET A 162 14.47 -14.55 8.41
C MET A 162 13.05 -14.74 7.88
N MET A 163 12.93 -15.42 6.77
CA MET A 163 11.61 -15.68 6.16
C MET A 163 11.57 -17.10 5.60
N SER A 164 10.38 -17.68 5.60
CA SER A 164 10.13 -19.00 5.04
C SER A 164 8.69 -19.12 4.60
N ASN A 165 8.42 -20.05 3.72
CA ASN A 165 7.07 -20.53 3.43
C ASN A 165 6.91 -21.88 4.12
N VAL A 166 5.98 -22.01 5.03
CA VAL A 166 5.81 -23.19 5.89
C VAL A 166 4.43 -23.82 5.72
N ALA A 167 3.41 -23.04 5.51
CA ALA A 167 2.02 -23.46 5.58
C ALA A 167 1.32 -23.57 4.20
N HIS A 168 1.87 -22.95 3.15
CA HIS A 168 1.19 -22.83 1.86
C HIS A 168 2.07 -23.32 0.70
N ASP A 169 1.74 -24.49 0.15
CA ASP A 169 2.40 -25.07 -1.02
C ASP A 169 1.98 -24.41 -2.35
N ASN A 170 0.94 -23.59 -2.33
CA ASN A 170 0.44 -22.79 -3.46
C ASN A 170 0.91 -21.32 -3.44
N ALA A 171 1.93 -20.98 -2.67
CA ALA A 171 2.56 -19.67 -2.65
C ALA A 171 4.09 -19.79 -2.83
N GLU A 172 4.68 -18.83 -3.56
CA GLU A 172 6.13 -18.72 -3.78
C GLU A 172 6.82 -17.87 -2.68
N VAL A 173 6.05 -17.03 -2.03
CA VAL A 173 6.49 -16.00 -1.06
C VAL A 173 6.40 -16.53 0.36
N GLU A 174 6.96 -15.78 1.31
CA GLU A 174 6.85 -16.07 2.73
C GLU A 174 5.41 -15.96 3.23
N ASP A 175 5.01 -16.83 4.17
CA ASP A 175 3.65 -16.97 4.71
C ASP A 175 3.56 -16.77 6.25
#